data_4214418a1e2e7dab47b8f9d499640345
#
_entry.id   4214418a1e2e7dab47b8f9d499640345
#
_cell.length_a   1.000
_cell.length_b   1.000
_cell.length_c   1.000
_cell.angle_alpha   90.00
_cell.angle_beta   90.00
_cell.angle_gamma   90.00
#
_symmetry.space_group_name_H-M   'P 1'
#
loop_
_entity.id
_entity.type
_entity.pdbx_description
1 polymer ?
#
loop_
_entity_poly.entity_id
_entity_poly.type
_entity_poly.pdbx_seq_one_letter_code
_entity_poly.pdbx_strand_id
1 'polypeptide(L)'
;MTSRERLLRTFRREKTDRVPIAPFLYYNNVYEMFRYKPRIDNFFDPDDFDPIQKFIDYCDYFGFDVLHTLGSVWDAYTLNKPGQDWDVRVTFEGGDDEGREVIAISTPGGELRQVKEFRRSSTYLIVSALEEHSVKTKRDFEILARYAPPLDNIDCRLVRRARAAMGTKGLVVAQTHGAFNTLNQFRKLEDIMMDALEDAGFYRAMMEYFLGWQLKQNLKLIEAGADAVEMAGNMATSAVGPRFFERYVLEYENRLARGVHDTGAFNIYHNCGDAAKIMHLYNQLDIDVWGYLTPPPFGDVDLDQALRVMRPDMILRGNVDQVEFLMKATPEQVRERVREVLLKAKPRGNWILSTTDFFFDGTPYANIQAFVDTGREFGVF
;
A
#
# COMPACT_ATOMS: atom_id res chain seq x y z
N MET A 1 -4.50 -4.91 -26.77
CA MET A 1 -4.84 -5.55 -25.48
C MET A 1 -5.70 -4.62 -24.64
N THR A 2 -6.64 -5.16 -23.84
CA THR A 2 -7.29 -4.40 -22.77
C THR A 2 -6.30 -4.14 -21.62
N SER A 3 -6.57 -3.16 -20.76
CA SER A 3 -5.74 -2.90 -19.57
C SER A 3 -5.65 -4.12 -18.66
N ARG A 4 -6.77 -4.80 -18.40
CA ARG A 4 -6.80 -6.03 -17.61
C ARG A 4 -5.92 -7.13 -18.21
N GLU A 5 -6.04 -7.37 -19.51
CA GLU A 5 -5.23 -8.39 -20.19
C GLU A 5 -3.74 -8.07 -20.13
N ARG A 6 -3.37 -6.80 -20.34
CA ARG A 6 -1.97 -6.34 -20.29
C ARG A 6 -1.39 -6.54 -18.88
N LEU A 7 -2.10 -6.12 -17.84
CA LEU A 7 -1.67 -6.29 -16.48
C LEU A 7 -1.53 -7.77 -16.10
N LEU A 8 -2.54 -8.61 -16.40
CA LEU A 8 -2.48 -10.05 -16.12
C LEU A 8 -1.30 -10.72 -16.80
N ARG A 9 -1.04 -10.40 -18.07
CA ARG A 9 0.14 -10.91 -18.80
C ARG A 9 1.44 -10.46 -18.17
N THR A 10 1.52 -9.18 -17.77
CA THR A 10 2.70 -8.68 -17.06
C THR A 10 2.94 -9.45 -15.76
N PHE A 11 1.91 -9.67 -14.94
CA PHE A 11 2.03 -10.44 -13.70
C PHE A 11 2.41 -11.90 -13.95
N ARG A 12 2.03 -12.48 -15.08
CA ARG A 12 2.40 -13.85 -15.52
C ARG A 12 3.73 -13.90 -16.27
N ARG A 13 4.44 -12.78 -16.43
CA ARG A 13 5.70 -12.67 -17.20
C ARG A 13 5.54 -13.05 -18.66
N GLU A 14 4.36 -12.82 -19.21
CA GLU A 14 4.02 -13.06 -20.61
C GLU A 14 4.23 -11.78 -21.44
N LYS A 15 4.40 -11.94 -22.77
CA LYS A 15 4.55 -10.79 -23.68
C LYS A 15 3.29 -9.93 -23.71
N THR A 16 3.49 -8.62 -23.67
CA THR A 16 2.45 -7.61 -23.78
C THR A 16 2.67 -6.74 -25.03
N ASP A 17 1.66 -5.97 -25.41
CA ASP A 17 1.75 -5.00 -26.51
C ASP A 17 2.64 -3.78 -26.14
N ARG A 18 2.64 -3.42 -24.87
CA ARG A 18 3.45 -2.34 -24.30
C ARG A 18 3.64 -2.52 -22.79
N VAL A 19 4.55 -1.77 -22.24
CA VAL A 19 4.71 -1.60 -20.79
C VAL A 19 3.38 -1.06 -20.20
N PRO A 20 2.83 -1.66 -19.12
CA PRO A 20 1.70 -1.07 -18.42
C PRO A 20 2.04 0.30 -17.85
N ILE A 21 1.08 1.22 -17.91
CA ILE A 21 1.16 2.56 -17.33
C ILE A 21 0.21 2.61 -16.16
N ALA A 22 0.72 2.32 -14.97
CA ALA A 22 -0.08 2.17 -13.77
C ALA A 22 0.58 2.92 -12.60
N PRO A 23 0.43 4.26 -12.54
CA PRO A 23 0.94 5.02 -11.40
C PRO A 23 0.26 4.56 -10.11
N PHE A 24 0.93 4.80 -8.98
CA PHE A 24 0.25 4.68 -7.70
C PHE A 24 -0.68 5.86 -7.53
N LEU A 25 -1.92 5.60 -7.15
CA LEU A 25 -2.94 6.62 -7.01
C LEU A 25 -3.57 6.53 -5.61
N TYR A 26 -3.79 7.68 -5.03
CA TYR A 26 -4.56 7.83 -3.81
C TYR A 26 -5.79 8.69 -4.08
N TYR A 27 -6.76 8.74 -3.17
CA TYR A 27 -8.04 9.39 -3.45
C TYR A 27 -7.97 10.92 -3.57
N ASN A 28 -6.94 11.57 -3.03
CA ASN A 28 -6.79 13.02 -3.09
C ASN A 28 -6.90 13.57 -4.52
N ASN A 29 -6.29 12.90 -5.51
CA ASN A 29 -6.36 13.33 -6.91
C ASN A 29 -7.75 13.10 -7.52
N VAL A 30 -8.41 12.02 -7.10
CA VAL A 30 -9.80 11.77 -7.49
C VAL A 30 -10.71 12.82 -6.87
N TYR A 31 -10.53 13.14 -5.60
CA TYR A 31 -11.26 14.20 -4.92
C TYR A 31 -11.05 15.57 -5.58
N GLU A 32 -9.80 15.90 -5.97
CA GLU A 32 -9.47 17.11 -6.69
C GLU A 32 -10.21 17.22 -8.02
N MET A 33 -10.16 16.17 -8.86
CA MET A 33 -10.85 16.14 -10.16
C MET A 33 -12.36 16.38 -10.01
N PHE A 34 -12.98 15.76 -9.02
CA PHE A 34 -14.43 15.88 -8.78
C PHE A 34 -14.81 16.98 -7.78
N ARG A 35 -13.82 17.76 -7.30
CA ARG A 35 -13.99 18.88 -6.34
C ARG A 35 -14.68 18.45 -5.04
N TYR A 36 -14.42 17.23 -4.59
CA TYR A 36 -14.94 16.69 -3.34
C TYR A 36 -13.93 16.94 -2.21
N LYS A 37 -14.26 17.80 -1.23
CA LYS A 37 -13.44 18.04 -0.05
C LYS A 37 -13.78 16.98 1.00
N PRO A 38 -12.89 16.02 1.29
CA PRO A 38 -13.19 14.97 2.28
C PRO A 38 -13.26 15.56 3.69
N ARG A 39 -14.08 14.98 4.53
CA ARG A 39 -14.15 15.32 5.96
C ARG A 39 -12.98 14.69 6.70
N ILE A 40 -12.50 15.33 7.76
CA ILE A 40 -11.35 14.81 8.51
C ILE A 40 -11.71 13.62 9.41
N ASP A 41 -12.92 13.60 9.93
CA ASP A 41 -13.45 12.53 10.77
C ASP A 41 -13.95 11.32 9.97
N ASN A 42 -14.14 11.49 8.66
CA ASN A 42 -14.54 10.43 7.73
C ASN A 42 -14.05 10.76 6.30
N PHE A 43 -12.73 10.74 6.11
CA PHE A 43 -12.14 11.15 4.82
C PHE A 43 -12.37 10.16 3.69
N PHE A 44 -12.91 9.00 3.99
CA PHE A 44 -13.29 7.98 3.03
C PHE A 44 -14.73 7.52 3.31
N ASP A 45 -15.68 8.29 2.79
CA ASP A 45 -17.11 7.96 2.90
C ASP A 45 -17.63 7.40 1.57
N PRO A 46 -17.81 6.07 1.47
CA PRO A 46 -18.28 5.45 0.23
C PRO A 46 -19.76 5.72 -0.07
N ASP A 47 -20.51 6.22 0.87
CA ASP A 47 -21.93 6.51 0.70
C ASP A 47 -22.16 7.96 0.24
N ASP A 48 -21.25 8.89 0.61
CA ASP A 48 -21.28 10.30 0.18
C ASP A 48 -20.57 10.52 -1.17
N PHE A 49 -19.50 9.76 -1.43
CA PHE A 49 -18.72 9.86 -2.65
C PHE A 49 -18.48 8.46 -3.21
N ASP A 50 -18.96 8.14 -4.43
CA ASP A 50 -18.69 6.83 -5.04
C ASP A 50 -17.20 6.70 -5.42
N PRO A 51 -16.37 6.14 -4.53
CA PRO A 51 -14.94 6.14 -4.72
C PRO A 51 -14.51 5.24 -5.87
N ILE A 52 -15.27 4.17 -6.13
CA ILE A 52 -14.90 3.16 -7.12
C ILE A 52 -15.11 3.71 -8.52
N GLN A 53 -16.33 4.18 -8.82
CA GLN A 53 -16.64 4.69 -10.16
C GLN A 53 -15.83 5.96 -10.46
N LYS A 54 -15.73 6.88 -9.51
CA LYS A 54 -14.94 8.11 -9.67
C LYS A 54 -13.46 7.83 -9.90
N PHE A 55 -12.93 6.82 -9.24
CA PHE A 55 -11.56 6.37 -9.47
C PHE A 55 -11.37 5.81 -10.88
N ILE A 56 -12.30 4.96 -11.35
CA ILE A 56 -12.27 4.42 -12.70
C ILE A 56 -12.35 5.56 -13.72
N ASP A 57 -13.25 6.53 -13.50
CA ASP A 57 -13.42 7.69 -14.39
C ASP A 57 -12.13 8.54 -14.44
N TYR A 58 -11.45 8.71 -13.31
CA TYR A 58 -10.13 9.38 -13.25
C TYR A 58 -9.08 8.64 -14.09
N CYS A 59 -9.00 7.33 -13.93
CA CYS A 59 -8.08 6.51 -14.70
C CYS A 59 -8.40 6.51 -16.20
N ASP A 60 -9.66 6.45 -16.57
CA ASP A 60 -10.10 6.52 -17.96
C ASP A 60 -9.78 7.86 -18.62
N TYR A 61 -9.93 8.96 -17.87
CA TYR A 61 -9.62 10.31 -18.36
C TYR A 61 -8.15 10.43 -18.81
N PHE A 62 -7.21 9.90 -18.02
CA PHE A 62 -5.79 9.90 -18.40
C PHE A 62 -5.40 8.69 -19.24
N GLY A 63 -6.16 7.62 -19.21
CA GLY A 63 -5.90 6.36 -19.93
C GLY A 63 -4.85 5.49 -19.26
N PHE A 64 -4.87 5.41 -17.94
CA PHE A 64 -4.06 4.48 -17.16
C PHE A 64 -4.51 3.04 -17.33
N ASP A 65 -3.59 2.10 -17.16
CA ASP A 65 -3.90 0.71 -16.86
C ASP A 65 -4.24 0.63 -15.37
N VAL A 66 -5.49 0.35 -15.03
CA VAL A 66 -5.95 0.43 -13.64
C VAL A 66 -5.37 -0.71 -12.80
N LEU A 67 -4.32 -0.40 -12.08
CA LEU A 67 -3.73 -1.26 -11.05
C LEU A 67 -3.83 -0.50 -9.73
N HIS A 68 -5.01 -0.53 -9.14
CA HIS A 68 -5.23 0.29 -7.97
C HIS A 68 -5.84 -0.45 -6.81
N THR A 69 -5.34 -0.04 -5.71
CA THR A 69 -5.87 -0.25 -4.39
C THR A 69 -7.15 0.54 -4.19
N LEU A 70 -8.25 -0.11 -4.48
CA LEU A 70 -9.57 0.46 -4.28
C LEU A 70 -9.90 0.50 -2.79
N GLY A 71 -9.85 1.67 -2.26
CA GLY A 71 -10.13 1.93 -0.86
C GLY A 71 -9.08 1.31 0.05
N SER A 72 -8.71 2.04 1.05
CA SER A 72 -7.94 1.43 2.10
C SER A 72 -8.81 0.37 2.72
N VAL A 73 -8.44 -0.87 2.53
CA VAL A 73 -8.97 -1.97 3.34
C VAL A 73 -8.51 -1.85 4.79
N TRP A 74 -7.84 -0.72 5.09
CA TRP A 74 -7.41 -0.33 6.42
C TRP A 74 -8.55 -0.37 7.43
N ASP A 75 -9.77 -0.04 6.99
CA ASP A 75 -10.97 -0.08 7.82
C ASP A 75 -11.66 -1.45 7.83
N ALA A 76 -11.22 -2.39 7.02
CA ALA A 76 -11.80 -3.72 7.01
C ALA A 76 -11.52 -4.48 8.31
N TYR A 77 -10.41 -4.15 8.96
CA TYR A 77 -10.15 -4.62 10.27
C TYR A 77 -10.03 -3.45 11.25
N THR A 78 -10.84 -3.43 12.18
CA THR A 78 -10.86 -2.33 13.11
C THR A 78 -10.94 -2.88 14.52
N LEU A 79 -10.01 -2.44 15.35
CA LEU A 79 -10.15 -2.55 16.79
C LEU A 79 -11.43 -1.89 17.26
N ASN A 80 -12.04 -1.03 16.43
CA ASN A 80 -13.24 -0.26 16.75
C ASN A 80 -14.56 -1.01 16.53
N LYS A 81 -14.53 -2.31 16.23
CA LYS A 81 -15.76 -3.12 16.16
C LYS A 81 -16.01 -3.82 17.48
N PRO A 82 -17.21 -3.68 18.06
CA PRO A 82 -17.56 -4.38 19.31
C PRO A 82 -17.62 -5.89 19.09
N GLY A 83 -17.32 -6.64 20.14
CA GLY A 83 -17.36 -8.10 20.18
C GLY A 83 -17.73 -8.61 21.56
N GLN A 84 -17.79 -9.92 21.73
CA GLN A 84 -17.97 -10.50 23.06
C GLN A 84 -16.72 -10.17 23.89
N ASP A 85 -16.91 -9.62 25.09
CA ASP A 85 -15.81 -9.20 25.97
C ASP A 85 -14.87 -8.14 25.38
N TRP A 86 -15.33 -7.41 24.36
CA TRP A 86 -14.60 -6.36 23.66
C TRP A 86 -15.55 -5.16 23.47
N ASP A 87 -15.63 -4.30 24.47
CA ASP A 87 -16.43 -3.09 24.44
C ASP A 87 -15.59 -1.92 23.92
N VAL A 88 -16.06 -1.26 22.86
CA VAL A 88 -15.30 -0.25 22.12
C VAL A 88 -16.04 1.07 22.16
N ARG A 89 -15.34 2.10 22.58
CA ARG A 89 -15.75 3.49 22.44
C ARG A 89 -14.79 4.24 21.52
N VAL A 90 -15.34 4.77 20.44
CA VAL A 90 -14.60 5.64 19.50
C VAL A 90 -15.10 7.07 19.69
N THR A 91 -14.16 7.99 19.89
CA THR A 91 -14.46 9.43 19.95
C THR A 91 -13.52 10.15 18.99
N PHE A 92 -14.07 11.16 18.32
CA PHE A 92 -13.29 12.07 17.48
C PHE A 92 -13.33 13.47 18.10
N GLU A 93 -12.16 14.07 18.26
CA GLU A 93 -11.97 15.41 18.80
C GLU A 93 -11.17 16.23 17.79
N GLY A 94 -11.73 17.34 17.34
CA GLY A 94 -11.02 18.21 16.37
C GLY A 94 -11.94 19.08 15.54
N GLY A 95 -11.35 19.72 14.56
CA GLY A 95 -12.02 20.62 13.61
C GLY A 95 -11.85 20.13 12.16
N ASP A 96 -11.88 21.10 11.22
CA ASP A 96 -11.80 20.79 9.77
C ASP A 96 -10.42 20.39 9.28
N ASP A 97 -9.36 20.81 9.96
CA ASP A 97 -7.99 20.68 9.48
C ASP A 97 -7.11 19.77 10.34
N GLU A 98 -7.47 19.58 11.62
CA GLU A 98 -6.77 18.70 12.56
C GLU A 98 -7.77 18.00 13.45
N GLY A 99 -7.48 16.73 13.79
CA GLY A 99 -8.32 15.96 14.70
C GLY A 99 -7.61 14.73 15.24
N ARG A 100 -8.23 14.15 16.24
CA ARG A 100 -7.77 12.95 16.92
C ARG A 100 -8.91 11.96 17.05
N GLU A 101 -8.69 10.75 16.60
CA GLU A 101 -9.55 9.61 16.92
C GLU A 101 -8.97 8.87 18.11
N VAL A 102 -9.78 8.70 19.13
CA VAL A 102 -9.43 7.93 20.31
C VAL A 102 -10.28 6.67 20.34
N ILE A 103 -9.64 5.53 20.30
CA ILE A 103 -10.26 4.22 20.45
C ILE A 103 -9.93 3.72 21.86
N ALA A 104 -10.94 3.62 22.71
CA ALA A 104 -10.85 3.04 24.04
C ALA A 104 -11.57 1.69 24.04
N ILE A 105 -10.90 0.64 24.51
CA ILE A 105 -11.39 -0.73 24.49
C ILE A 105 -11.37 -1.25 25.93
N SER A 106 -12.52 -1.73 26.41
CA SER A 106 -12.64 -2.36 27.72
C SER A 106 -12.89 -3.86 27.58
N THR A 107 -12.13 -4.64 28.32
CA THR A 107 -12.21 -6.11 28.34
C THR A 107 -12.18 -6.64 29.79
N PRO A 108 -12.58 -7.89 30.05
CA PRO A 108 -12.39 -8.50 31.37
C PRO A 108 -10.92 -8.58 31.82
N GLY A 109 -10.00 -8.52 30.89
CA GLY A 109 -8.55 -8.56 31.15
C GLY A 109 -7.92 -7.21 31.47
N GLY A 110 -8.58 -6.09 31.15
CA GLY A 110 -8.10 -4.72 31.27
C GLY A 110 -8.49 -3.85 30.10
N GLU A 111 -7.90 -2.68 30.02
CA GLU A 111 -8.21 -1.67 29.01
C GLU A 111 -7.08 -1.54 28.00
N LEU A 112 -7.43 -1.27 26.74
CA LEU A 112 -6.50 -0.87 25.69
C LEU A 112 -6.91 0.50 25.15
N ARG A 113 -5.94 1.27 24.67
CA ARG A 113 -6.19 2.58 24.09
C ARG A 113 -5.29 2.79 22.89
N GLN A 114 -5.86 3.34 21.81
CA GLN A 114 -5.14 3.79 20.62
C GLN A 114 -5.55 5.23 20.31
N VAL A 115 -4.59 6.04 19.86
CA VAL A 115 -4.86 7.41 19.39
C VAL A 115 -4.26 7.58 18.02
N LYS A 116 -5.07 8.10 17.11
CA LYS A 116 -4.68 8.42 15.75
C LYS A 116 -4.90 9.91 15.50
N GLU A 117 -3.86 10.59 15.11
CA GLU A 117 -3.93 11.97 14.68
C GLU A 117 -4.23 12.06 13.19
N PHE A 118 -5.02 13.06 12.81
CA PHE A 118 -5.33 13.40 11.44
C PHE A 118 -4.96 14.86 11.20
N ARG A 119 -4.39 15.11 10.01
CA ARG A 119 -4.08 16.48 9.58
C ARG A 119 -4.42 16.62 8.09
N ARG A 120 -5.09 17.71 7.77
CA ARG A 120 -5.28 18.12 6.39
C ARG A 120 -3.99 18.71 5.86
N SER A 121 -3.32 17.97 4.99
CA SER A 121 -2.05 18.36 4.36
C SER A 121 -2.29 19.29 3.15
N SER A 122 -3.43 19.14 2.48
CA SER A 122 -3.89 19.99 1.38
C SER A 122 -5.42 19.99 1.33
N THR A 123 -6.03 20.67 0.38
CA THR A 123 -7.50 20.72 0.25
C THR A 123 -8.13 19.32 0.18
N TYR A 124 -7.47 18.38 -0.48
CA TYR A 124 -8.01 17.06 -0.78
C TYR A 124 -7.27 15.93 -0.07
N LEU A 125 -6.12 16.19 0.55
CA LEU A 125 -5.30 15.19 1.21
C LEU A 125 -5.37 15.31 2.73
N ILE A 126 -5.83 14.25 3.37
CA ILE A 126 -5.74 14.05 4.81
C ILE A 126 -4.71 12.95 5.07
N VAL A 127 -3.76 13.23 5.93
CA VAL A 127 -2.76 12.28 6.41
C VAL A 127 -3.06 11.91 7.85
N SER A 128 -2.66 10.71 8.24
CA SER A 128 -2.84 10.26 9.62
C SER A 128 -1.60 9.56 10.15
N ALA A 129 -1.40 9.65 11.45
CA ALA A 129 -0.33 8.98 12.17
C ALA A 129 -0.83 8.43 13.49
N LEU A 130 -0.26 7.30 13.94
CA LEU A 130 -0.52 6.78 15.28
C LEU A 130 0.31 7.57 16.29
N GLU A 131 -0.37 8.27 17.19
CA GLU A 131 0.22 8.96 18.33
C GLU A 131 0.43 7.97 19.48
N GLU A 132 -0.56 7.11 19.71
CA GLU A 132 -0.55 6.11 20.77
C GLU A 132 -0.95 4.74 20.21
N HIS A 133 -0.09 3.75 20.39
CA HIS A 133 -0.35 2.38 19.98
C HIS A 133 -1.10 1.60 21.06
N SER A 134 -1.94 0.64 20.68
CA SER A 134 -2.74 -0.15 21.61
C SER A 134 -1.93 -1.16 22.45
N VAL A 135 -0.78 -1.62 21.94
CA VAL A 135 0.09 -2.57 22.65
C VAL A 135 1.37 -1.85 23.12
N LYS A 136 1.42 -1.49 24.39
CA LYS A 136 2.57 -0.83 25.03
C LYS A 136 3.39 -1.80 25.87
N THR A 137 2.73 -2.83 26.39
CA THR A 137 3.31 -3.84 27.27
C THR A 137 2.96 -5.25 26.81
N LYS A 138 3.64 -6.24 27.36
CA LYS A 138 3.31 -7.66 27.16
C LYS A 138 1.88 -7.98 27.60
N ARG A 139 1.41 -7.34 28.68
CA ARG A 139 0.04 -7.49 29.18
C ARG A 139 -1.00 -7.00 28.17
N ASP A 140 -0.74 -5.88 27.49
CA ASP A 140 -1.67 -5.35 26.48
C ASP A 140 -1.80 -6.32 25.30
N PHE A 141 -0.69 -6.93 24.88
CA PHE A 141 -0.73 -7.98 23.84
C PHE A 141 -1.52 -9.21 24.30
N GLU A 142 -1.36 -9.67 25.54
CA GLU A 142 -2.12 -10.78 26.08
C GLU A 142 -3.63 -10.49 26.08
N ILE A 143 -4.02 -9.27 26.45
CA ILE A 143 -5.41 -8.80 26.39
C ILE A 143 -5.91 -8.82 24.95
N LEU A 144 -5.18 -8.21 24.02
CA LEU A 144 -5.54 -8.16 22.62
C LEU A 144 -5.68 -9.57 22.03
N ALA A 145 -4.69 -10.42 22.22
CA ALA A 145 -4.68 -11.77 21.66
C ALA A 145 -5.82 -12.65 22.20
N ARG A 146 -6.27 -12.39 23.42
CA ARG A 146 -7.33 -13.16 24.07
C ARG A 146 -8.73 -12.67 23.72
N TYR A 147 -8.95 -11.37 23.62
CA TYR A 147 -10.29 -10.79 23.59
C TYR A 147 -10.64 -10.10 22.27
N ALA A 148 -9.66 -9.83 21.38
CA ALA A 148 -9.95 -9.19 20.11
C ALA A 148 -10.96 -10.02 19.29
N PRO A 149 -11.95 -9.39 18.67
CA PRO A 149 -12.94 -10.08 17.87
C PRO A 149 -12.30 -10.88 16.72
N PRO A 150 -12.85 -12.04 16.37
CA PRO A 150 -12.35 -12.80 15.24
C PRO A 150 -12.56 -12.03 13.91
N LEU A 151 -11.63 -12.18 12.98
CA LEU A 151 -11.69 -11.55 11.66
C LEU A 151 -12.68 -12.24 10.69
N ASP A 152 -13.80 -12.77 11.19
CA ASP A 152 -14.75 -13.50 10.34
C ASP A 152 -15.66 -12.56 9.54
N ASN A 153 -15.88 -11.33 10.06
CA ASN A 153 -16.77 -10.32 9.51
C ASN A 153 -16.03 -9.11 8.93
N ILE A 154 -14.95 -9.35 8.19
CA ILE A 154 -14.27 -8.29 7.44
C ILE A 154 -15.23 -7.70 6.41
N ASP A 155 -15.31 -6.37 6.35
CA ASP A 155 -16.11 -5.69 5.35
C ASP A 155 -15.44 -5.73 3.97
N CYS A 156 -15.90 -6.60 3.11
CA CYS A 156 -15.41 -6.74 1.74
C CYS A 156 -16.34 -6.09 0.70
N ARG A 157 -17.29 -5.23 1.09
CA ARG A 157 -18.26 -4.62 0.15
C ARG A 157 -17.56 -3.83 -0.94
N LEU A 158 -16.53 -3.05 -0.61
CA LEU A 158 -15.80 -2.25 -1.59
C LEU A 158 -15.07 -3.11 -2.61
N VAL A 159 -14.44 -4.22 -2.18
CA VAL A 159 -13.77 -5.15 -3.10
C VAL A 159 -14.78 -5.77 -4.05
N ARG A 160 -15.94 -6.20 -3.55
CA ARG A 160 -17.02 -6.75 -4.41
C ARG A 160 -17.58 -5.72 -5.41
N ARG A 161 -17.80 -4.47 -4.96
CA ARG A 161 -18.22 -3.37 -5.84
C ARG A 161 -17.16 -3.08 -6.90
N ALA A 162 -15.88 -3.02 -6.50
CA ALA A 162 -14.77 -2.81 -7.40
C ALA A 162 -14.67 -3.92 -8.45
N ARG A 163 -14.82 -5.19 -8.04
CA ARG A 163 -14.81 -6.32 -8.95
C ARG A 163 -15.92 -6.22 -10.00
N ALA A 164 -17.12 -5.82 -9.60
CA ALA A 164 -18.26 -5.63 -10.51
C ALA A 164 -18.03 -4.46 -11.49
N ALA A 165 -17.43 -3.37 -11.04
CA ALA A 165 -17.23 -2.15 -11.86
C ALA A 165 -15.99 -2.22 -12.76
N MET A 166 -14.93 -2.94 -12.37
CA MET A 166 -13.62 -2.91 -13.04
C MET A 166 -13.65 -3.47 -14.47
N GLY A 167 -14.36 -4.56 -14.71
CA GLY A 167 -14.47 -5.17 -16.04
C GLY A 167 -13.10 -5.44 -16.69
N THR A 168 -12.87 -4.87 -17.88
CA THR A 168 -11.63 -5.00 -18.66
C THR A 168 -10.62 -3.87 -18.41
N LYS A 169 -10.94 -2.91 -17.54
CA LYS A 169 -10.15 -1.69 -17.31
C LYS A 169 -8.90 -1.92 -16.46
N GLY A 170 -8.88 -2.98 -15.65
CA GLY A 170 -7.71 -3.26 -14.81
C GLY A 170 -7.87 -4.43 -13.86
N LEU A 171 -7.06 -4.43 -12.82
CA LEU A 171 -7.08 -5.39 -11.71
C LEU A 171 -7.63 -4.74 -10.44
N VAL A 172 -8.39 -5.51 -9.68
CA VAL A 172 -8.80 -5.16 -8.33
C VAL A 172 -7.68 -5.54 -7.38
N VAL A 173 -7.09 -4.55 -6.75
CA VAL A 173 -5.99 -4.73 -5.80
C VAL A 173 -6.47 -4.30 -4.42
N ALA A 174 -6.34 -5.15 -3.43
CA ALA A 174 -6.61 -4.81 -2.04
C ALA A 174 -5.34 -4.32 -1.37
N GLN A 175 -5.35 -3.10 -0.85
CA GLN A 175 -4.23 -2.58 -0.08
C GLN A 175 -4.28 -3.14 1.34
N THR A 176 -3.17 -3.75 1.76
CA THR A 176 -3.03 -4.38 3.06
C THR A 176 -1.66 -4.06 3.65
N HIS A 177 -1.28 -4.74 4.72
CA HIS A 177 0.04 -4.61 5.31
C HIS A 177 0.87 -5.88 5.11
N GLY A 178 2.20 -5.74 5.07
CA GLY A 178 3.13 -6.80 5.37
C GLY A 178 3.02 -7.22 6.85
N ALA A 179 3.55 -8.38 7.20
CA ALA A 179 3.43 -8.90 8.56
C ALA A 179 4.08 -7.99 9.60
N PHE A 180 5.26 -7.46 9.31
CA PHE A 180 5.97 -6.53 10.19
C PHE A 180 5.25 -5.18 10.31
N ASN A 181 4.74 -4.67 9.20
CA ASN A 181 3.95 -3.44 9.18
C ASN A 181 2.64 -3.60 9.98
N THR A 182 2.01 -4.78 9.92
CA THR A 182 0.81 -5.08 10.72
C THR A 182 1.11 -4.96 12.21
N LEU A 183 2.20 -5.56 12.68
CA LEU A 183 2.60 -5.43 14.09
C LEU A 183 2.80 -3.95 14.46
N ASN A 184 3.40 -3.15 13.58
CA ASN A 184 3.61 -1.72 13.84
C ASN A 184 2.31 -0.90 13.94
N GLN A 185 1.19 -1.36 13.40
CA GLN A 185 -0.10 -0.71 13.66
C GLN A 185 -0.56 -0.83 15.12
N PHE A 186 0.01 -1.74 15.89
CA PHE A 186 -0.38 -2.02 17.27
C PHE A 186 0.70 -1.65 18.27
N ARG A 187 1.98 -1.73 17.89
CA ARG A 187 3.12 -1.48 18.76
C ARG A 187 4.13 -0.58 18.09
N LYS A 188 4.73 0.31 18.85
CA LYS A 188 5.70 1.29 18.37
C LYS A 188 6.93 0.60 17.77
N LEU A 189 7.48 1.12 16.67
CA LEU A 189 8.59 0.48 15.95
C LEU A 189 9.82 0.26 16.82
N GLU A 190 10.18 1.26 17.64
CA GLU A 190 11.34 1.16 18.54
C GLU A 190 11.18 0.03 19.56
N ASP A 191 9.96 -0.11 20.12
CA ASP A 191 9.63 -1.18 21.06
C ASP A 191 9.67 -2.56 20.40
N ILE A 192 9.18 -2.67 19.16
CA ILE A 192 9.25 -3.91 18.36
C ILE A 192 10.72 -4.33 18.16
N MET A 193 11.58 -3.36 17.81
CA MET A 193 12.99 -3.64 17.60
C MET A 193 13.71 -4.05 18.89
N MET A 194 13.37 -3.40 20.01
CA MET A 194 13.91 -3.77 21.32
C MET A 194 13.43 -5.17 21.75
N ASP A 195 12.14 -5.49 21.59
CA ASP A 195 11.60 -6.82 21.90
C ASP A 195 12.31 -7.92 21.10
N ALA A 196 12.57 -7.68 19.80
CA ALA A 196 13.28 -8.65 18.96
C ALA A 196 14.69 -8.98 19.49
N LEU A 197 15.34 -8.02 20.16
CA LEU A 197 16.69 -8.16 20.71
C LEU A 197 16.70 -8.68 22.15
N GLU A 198 15.74 -8.26 22.97
CA GLU A 198 15.75 -8.48 24.43
C GLU A 198 14.78 -9.60 24.86
N ASP A 199 13.63 -9.78 24.21
CA ASP A 199 12.64 -10.83 24.45
C ASP A 199 12.17 -11.46 23.14
N ALA A 200 13.06 -12.24 22.51
CA ALA A 200 12.76 -12.90 21.23
C ALA A 200 11.53 -13.84 21.30
N GLY A 201 11.16 -14.30 22.49
CA GLY A 201 9.96 -15.11 22.71
C GLY A 201 8.69 -14.26 22.53
N PHE A 202 8.67 -13.09 23.14
CA PHE A 202 7.56 -12.14 23.03
C PHE A 202 7.45 -11.59 21.61
N TYR A 203 8.55 -11.16 21.01
CA TYR A 203 8.59 -10.72 19.62
C TYR A 203 7.97 -11.78 18.68
N ARG A 204 8.40 -13.02 18.80
CA ARG A 204 7.90 -14.13 17.98
C ARG A 204 6.40 -14.35 18.18
N ALA A 205 5.94 -14.31 19.42
CA ALA A 205 4.50 -14.47 19.72
C ALA A 205 3.65 -13.39 19.03
N MET A 206 4.11 -12.13 19.05
CA MET A 206 3.44 -11.04 18.35
C MET A 206 3.47 -11.23 16.82
N MET A 207 4.63 -11.54 16.25
CA MET A 207 4.76 -11.75 14.80
C MET A 207 3.89 -12.91 14.30
N GLU A 208 3.83 -14.03 15.01
CA GLU A 208 2.95 -15.15 14.66
C GLU A 208 1.46 -14.78 14.72
N TYR A 209 1.07 -14.06 15.75
CA TYR A 209 -0.31 -13.59 15.90
C TYR A 209 -0.71 -12.66 14.74
N PHE A 210 0.07 -11.62 14.47
CA PHE A 210 -0.26 -10.64 13.46
C PHE A 210 -0.06 -11.15 12.03
N LEU A 211 0.87 -12.07 11.79
CA LEU A 211 0.95 -12.80 10.52
C LEU A 211 -0.34 -13.59 10.24
N GLY A 212 -0.78 -14.38 11.21
CA GLY A 212 -2.03 -15.15 11.06
C GLY A 212 -3.25 -14.26 10.82
N TRP A 213 -3.28 -13.14 11.50
CA TRP A 213 -4.32 -12.16 11.38
C TRP A 213 -4.34 -11.48 10.00
N GLN A 214 -3.16 -11.00 9.53
CA GLN A 214 -3.03 -10.37 8.22
C GLN A 214 -3.31 -11.36 7.08
N LEU A 215 -2.84 -12.60 7.21
CA LEU A 215 -3.13 -13.63 6.23
C LEU A 215 -4.63 -13.89 6.11
N LYS A 216 -5.33 -14.03 7.25
CA LYS A 216 -6.80 -14.22 7.25
C LYS A 216 -7.52 -13.06 6.56
N GLN A 217 -7.07 -11.83 6.79
CA GLN A 217 -7.60 -10.64 6.12
C GLN A 217 -7.37 -10.73 4.60
N ASN A 218 -6.14 -11.01 4.16
CA ASN A 218 -5.80 -11.11 2.74
C ASN A 218 -6.67 -12.18 2.04
N LEU A 219 -6.83 -13.35 2.65
CA LEU A 219 -7.65 -14.43 2.10
C LEU A 219 -9.11 -14.02 1.92
N LYS A 220 -9.70 -13.30 2.87
CA LYS A 220 -11.07 -12.79 2.77
C LYS A 220 -11.24 -11.77 1.64
N LEU A 221 -10.26 -10.90 1.43
CA LEU A 221 -10.29 -9.91 0.36
C LEU A 221 -10.15 -10.56 -1.03
N ILE A 222 -9.30 -11.59 -1.14
CA ILE A 222 -9.14 -12.38 -2.36
C ILE A 222 -10.43 -13.15 -2.66
N GLU A 223 -11.03 -13.80 -1.67
CA GLU A 223 -12.32 -14.48 -1.80
C GLU A 223 -13.44 -13.52 -2.27
N ALA A 224 -13.39 -12.25 -1.85
CA ALA A 224 -14.30 -11.21 -2.28
C ALA A 224 -14.08 -10.72 -3.72
N GLY A 225 -12.97 -11.09 -4.36
CA GLY A 225 -12.68 -10.80 -5.77
C GLY A 225 -11.48 -9.92 -6.04
N ALA A 226 -10.58 -9.72 -5.08
CA ALA A 226 -9.30 -9.08 -5.35
C ALA A 226 -8.42 -9.98 -6.23
N ASP A 227 -7.84 -9.42 -7.29
CA ASP A 227 -6.88 -10.11 -8.17
C ASP A 227 -5.47 -10.15 -7.55
N ALA A 228 -5.17 -9.18 -6.71
CA ALA A 228 -3.90 -9.05 -6.00
C ALA A 228 -4.08 -8.38 -4.63
N VAL A 229 -3.10 -8.56 -3.77
CA VAL A 229 -2.92 -7.75 -2.56
C VAL A 229 -1.66 -6.90 -2.69
N GLU A 230 -1.75 -5.63 -2.31
CA GLU A 230 -0.60 -4.74 -2.16
C GLU A 230 -0.27 -4.61 -0.68
N MET A 231 0.79 -5.32 -0.29
CA MET A 231 1.26 -5.40 1.09
C MET A 231 2.22 -4.26 1.39
N ALA A 232 1.81 -3.31 2.23
CA ALA A 232 2.68 -2.22 2.66
C ALA A 232 3.82 -2.73 3.55
N GLY A 233 5.05 -2.52 3.11
CA GLY A 233 6.30 -2.86 3.81
C GLY A 233 7.10 -1.63 4.27
N ASN A 234 6.44 -0.47 4.42
CA ASN A 234 7.10 0.82 4.63
C ASN A 234 7.95 0.90 5.90
N MET A 235 7.67 0.07 6.90
CA MET A 235 8.51 -0.02 8.11
C MET A 235 9.71 -0.96 7.91
N ALA A 236 9.67 -1.84 6.93
CA ALA A 236 10.73 -2.80 6.59
C ALA A 236 11.68 -2.23 5.52
N THR A 237 12.25 -1.06 5.79
CA THR A 237 13.14 -0.29 4.91
C THR A 237 14.60 -0.38 5.35
N SER A 238 15.47 0.38 4.67
CA SER A 238 16.86 0.58 5.09
C SER A 238 16.99 1.06 6.54
N ALA A 239 15.94 1.66 7.13
CA ALA A 239 15.91 2.17 8.50
C ALA A 239 16.06 1.06 9.55
N VAL A 240 15.44 -0.11 9.35
CA VAL A 240 15.64 -1.26 10.26
C VAL A 240 16.99 -1.97 10.01
N GLY A 241 17.58 -1.76 8.86
CA GLY A 241 18.86 -2.32 8.45
C GLY A 241 18.79 -3.77 7.97
N PRO A 242 19.76 -4.18 7.10
CA PRO A 242 19.69 -5.49 6.44
C PRO A 242 19.75 -6.68 7.40
N ARG A 243 20.57 -6.60 8.47
CA ARG A 243 20.67 -7.70 9.44
C ARG A 243 19.38 -7.92 10.24
N PHE A 244 18.69 -6.83 10.58
CA PHE A 244 17.41 -6.92 11.29
C PHE A 244 16.34 -7.48 10.37
N PHE A 245 16.25 -6.95 9.14
CA PHE A 245 15.31 -7.43 8.14
C PHE A 245 15.47 -8.93 7.87
N GLU A 246 16.70 -9.37 7.57
CA GLU A 246 17.00 -10.78 7.26
C GLU A 246 16.64 -11.71 8.42
N ARG A 247 16.96 -11.32 9.66
CA ARG A 247 16.80 -12.16 10.84
C ARG A 247 15.39 -12.18 11.41
N TYR A 248 14.68 -11.05 11.36
CA TYR A 248 13.46 -10.85 12.11
C TYR A 248 12.21 -10.60 11.25
N VAL A 249 12.37 -10.17 9.99
CA VAL A 249 11.25 -9.76 9.14
C VAL A 249 11.02 -10.71 7.96
N LEU A 250 12.08 -11.07 7.25
CA LEU A 250 12.04 -11.78 5.96
C LEU A 250 11.18 -13.04 5.95
N GLU A 251 11.31 -13.89 6.96
CA GLU A 251 10.54 -15.14 7.04
C GLU A 251 9.04 -14.91 7.16
N TYR A 252 8.63 -13.92 7.94
CA TYR A 252 7.22 -13.61 8.15
C TYR A 252 6.59 -12.98 6.90
N GLU A 253 7.31 -12.09 6.22
CA GLU A 253 6.86 -11.52 4.94
C GLU A 253 6.72 -12.62 3.89
N ASN A 254 7.67 -13.55 3.81
CA ASN A 254 7.61 -14.70 2.90
C ASN A 254 6.43 -15.62 3.20
N ARG A 255 6.15 -15.92 4.46
CA ARG A 255 5.01 -16.76 4.83
C ARG A 255 3.69 -16.08 4.47
N LEU A 256 3.58 -14.77 4.67
CA LEU A 256 2.41 -14.00 4.26
C LEU A 256 2.24 -14.04 2.73
N ALA A 257 3.31 -13.78 1.99
CA ALA A 257 3.31 -13.79 0.52
C ALA A 257 2.91 -15.16 -0.05
N ARG A 258 3.49 -16.25 0.47
CA ARG A 258 3.13 -17.63 0.06
C ARG A 258 1.66 -17.93 0.31
N GLY A 259 1.13 -17.54 1.47
CA GLY A 259 -0.29 -17.75 1.77
C GLY A 259 -1.24 -17.03 0.80
N VAL A 260 -0.80 -15.93 0.20
CA VAL A 260 -1.52 -15.27 -0.91
C VAL A 260 -1.35 -16.05 -2.21
N HIS A 261 -0.13 -16.44 -2.58
CA HIS A 261 0.14 -17.23 -3.79
C HIS A 261 -0.59 -18.57 -3.83
N ASP A 262 -0.78 -19.22 -2.69
CA ASP A 262 -1.53 -20.49 -2.57
C ASP A 262 -3.00 -20.36 -3.04
N THR A 263 -3.53 -19.13 -3.12
CA THR A 263 -4.87 -18.84 -3.67
C THR A 263 -4.87 -18.61 -5.18
N GLY A 264 -3.70 -18.46 -5.79
CA GLY A 264 -3.53 -18.02 -7.18
C GLY A 264 -3.60 -16.51 -7.39
N ALA A 265 -3.74 -15.71 -6.33
CA ALA A 265 -3.67 -14.25 -6.39
C ALA A 265 -2.20 -13.76 -6.41
N PHE A 266 -2.00 -12.50 -6.82
CA PHE A 266 -0.69 -11.89 -6.93
C PHE A 266 -0.33 -11.06 -5.69
N ASN A 267 0.98 -10.89 -5.47
CA ASN A 267 1.53 -10.04 -4.41
C ASN A 267 2.25 -8.82 -4.98
N ILE A 268 1.92 -7.65 -4.47
CA ILE A 268 2.67 -6.42 -4.66
C ILE A 268 3.28 -6.03 -3.31
N TYR A 269 4.58 -5.85 -3.23
CA TYR A 269 5.24 -5.35 -2.04
C TYR A 269 5.49 -3.86 -2.19
N HIS A 270 4.74 -3.08 -1.44
CA HIS A 270 4.82 -1.63 -1.46
C HIS A 270 5.86 -1.16 -0.45
N ASN A 271 6.94 -0.60 -0.95
CA ASN A 271 7.94 0.06 -0.15
C ASN A 271 8.37 1.34 -0.85
N CYS A 272 8.00 2.48 -0.31
CA CYS A 272 8.43 3.81 -0.74
C CYS A 272 9.41 4.38 0.29
N GLY A 273 10.52 4.95 -0.16
CA GLY A 273 11.59 5.47 0.68
C GLY A 273 12.92 4.75 0.50
N ASP A 274 13.75 4.76 1.54
CA ASP A 274 15.10 4.21 1.49
C ASP A 274 15.10 2.67 1.42
N ALA A 275 15.63 2.12 0.35
CA ALA A 275 15.71 0.67 0.15
C ALA A 275 17.06 0.19 -0.41
N ALA A 276 17.98 1.07 -0.78
CA ALA A 276 19.23 0.70 -1.43
C ALA A 276 20.06 -0.31 -0.63
N LYS A 277 20.05 -0.21 0.71
CA LYS A 277 20.80 -1.11 1.58
C LYS A 277 20.17 -2.50 1.72
N ILE A 278 18.87 -2.64 1.49
CA ILE A 278 18.14 -3.89 1.73
C ILE A 278 17.49 -4.49 0.47
N MET A 279 17.43 -3.77 -0.65
CA MET A 279 16.75 -4.26 -1.86
C MET A 279 17.26 -5.61 -2.34
N HIS A 280 18.53 -5.95 -2.10
CA HIS A 280 19.07 -7.28 -2.44
C HIS A 280 18.38 -8.41 -1.65
N LEU A 281 17.87 -8.11 -0.44
CA LEU A 281 17.10 -9.06 0.37
C LEU A 281 15.67 -9.23 -0.15
N TYR A 282 15.13 -8.22 -0.86
CA TYR A 282 13.83 -8.36 -1.51
C TYR A 282 13.83 -9.42 -2.61
N ASN A 283 15.01 -9.80 -3.15
CA ASN A 283 15.13 -10.96 -4.03
C ASN A 283 14.74 -12.29 -3.37
N GLN A 284 14.75 -12.33 -2.04
CA GLN A 284 14.38 -13.51 -1.25
C GLN A 284 12.88 -13.49 -0.87
N LEU A 285 12.18 -12.37 -1.13
CA LEU A 285 10.73 -12.30 -0.92
C LEU A 285 9.99 -13.03 -2.04
N ASP A 286 8.99 -13.81 -1.65
CA ASP A 286 8.09 -14.52 -2.57
C ASP A 286 6.97 -13.58 -3.05
N ILE A 287 7.36 -12.53 -3.75
CA ILE A 287 6.49 -11.48 -4.27
C ILE A 287 6.57 -11.39 -5.79
N ASP A 288 5.50 -10.93 -6.44
CA ASP A 288 5.45 -10.69 -7.88
C ASP A 288 6.03 -9.35 -8.27
N VAL A 289 5.67 -8.30 -7.54
CA VAL A 289 6.02 -6.91 -7.84
C VAL A 289 6.67 -6.25 -6.63
N TRP A 290 7.81 -5.61 -6.84
CA TRP A 290 8.32 -4.61 -5.91
C TRP A 290 8.01 -3.20 -6.44
N GLY A 291 7.31 -2.43 -5.67
CA GLY A 291 7.07 -1.00 -5.85
C GLY A 291 7.36 -0.26 -4.53
N TYR A 292 7.92 0.87 -4.50
CA TYR A 292 8.27 1.74 -5.60
C TYR A 292 9.75 2.08 -5.48
N LEU A 293 10.43 2.19 -6.60
CA LEU A 293 11.88 2.42 -6.61
C LEU A 293 12.15 3.92 -6.42
N THR A 294 12.03 4.40 -5.18
CA THR A 294 12.06 5.83 -4.86
C THR A 294 13.48 6.39 -4.91
N PRO A 295 13.78 7.33 -5.85
CA PRO A 295 15.07 7.98 -5.92
C PRO A 295 15.19 9.11 -4.88
N PRO A 296 16.37 9.71 -4.67
CA PRO A 296 16.51 10.95 -3.93
C PRO A 296 15.60 12.08 -4.46
N PRO A 297 15.05 12.96 -3.59
CA PRO A 297 15.38 13.08 -2.16
C PRO A 297 14.52 12.24 -1.21
N PHE A 298 13.46 11.57 -1.66
CA PHE A 298 12.51 10.85 -0.82
C PHE A 298 12.86 9.37 -0.60
N GLY A 299 13.88 8.87 -1.27
CA GLY A 299 14.46 7.55 -1.12
C GLY A 299 15.92 7.57 -1.57
N ASP A 300 16.53 6.39 -1.61
CA ASP A 300 17.95 6.22 -1.97
C ASP A 300 18.16 5.22 -3.11
N VAL A 301 17.09 4.86 -3.84
CA VAL A 301 17.17 3.81 -4.88
C VAL A 301 17.66 4.39 -6.21
N ASP A 302 18.82 3.94 -6.66
CA ASP A 302 19.29 4.15 -8.01
C ASP A 302 18.67 3.14 -8.99
N LEU A 303 18.06 3.62 -10.07
CA LEU A 303 17.38 2.77 -11.05
C LEU A 303 18.33 1.75 -11.70
N ASP A 304 19.51 2.19 -12.12
CA ASP A 304 20.47 1.32 -12.79
C ASP A 304 20.99 0.23 -11.84
N GLN A 305 21.14 0.56 -10.54
CA GLN A 305 21.48 -0.41 -9.51
C GLN A 305 20.34 -1.41 -9.29
N ALA A 306 19.11 -0.93 -9.17
CA ALA A 306 17.93 -1.81 -8.99
C ALA A 306 17.77 -2.79 -10.17
N LEU A 307 17.89 -2.30 -11.40
CA LEU A 307 17.82 -3.14 -12.61
C LEU A 307 18.91 -4.24 -12.64
N ARG A 308 20.10 -3.97 -12.07
CA ARG A 308 21.19 -4.97 -11.99
C ARG A 308 21.01 -5.96 -10.84
N VAL A 309 20.53 -5.50 -9.69
CA VAL A 309 20.50 -6.29 -8.43
C VAL A 309 19.27 -7.18 -8.35
N MET A 310 18.13 -6.70 -8.83
CA MET A 310 16.87 -7.42 -8.67
C MET A 310 16.78 -8.61 -9.62
N ARG A 311 16.28 -9.76 -9.10
CA ARG A 311 16.09 -10.98 -9.89
C ARG A 311 15.26 -10.71 -11.16
N PRO A 312 15.59 -11.34 -12.30
CA PRO A 312 14.97 -11.01 -13.60
C PRO A 312 13.46 -11.23 -13.67
N ASP A 313 12.93 -12.17 -12.91
CA ASP A 313 11.50 -12.51 -12.87
C ASP A 313 10.67 -11.58 -11.99
N MET A 314 11.30 -10.80 -11.09
CA MET A 314 10.58 -9.81 -10.29
C MET A 314 10.13 -8.64 -11.18
N ILE A 315 8.87 -8.31 -11.11
CA ILE A 315 8.33 -7.12 -11.74
C ILE A 315 8.71 -5.90 -10.90
N LEU A 316 9.31 -4.91 -11.53
CA LEU A 316 9.64 -3.64 -10.88
C LEU A 316 8.63 -2.58 -11.29
N ARG A 317 8.18 -1.77 -10.34
CA ARG A 317 7.19 -0.71 -10.54
C ARG A 317 7.76 0.63 -10.07
N GLY A 318 7.80 1.60 -10.94
CA GLY A 318 8.36 2.94 -10.66
C GLY A 318 8.74 3.65 -11.94
N ASN A 319 9.63 4.68 -11.92
CA ASN A 319 10.21 5.32 -10.72
C ASN A 319 10.27 6.84 -10.94
N VAL A 320 9.18 7.42 -11.48
CA VAL A 320 9.13 8.88 -11.72
C VAL A 320 8.72 9.58 -10.43
N ASP A 321 9.59 10.43 -9.90
CA ASP A 321 9.29 11.23 -8.72
C ASP A 321 8.11 12.16 -8.99
N GLN A 322 7.11 12.13 -8.13
CA GLN A 322 5.88 12.90 -8.30
C GLN A 322 5.92 14.27 -7.62
N VAL A 323 6.76 14.47 -6.62
CA VAL A 323 6.80 15.70 -5.81
C VAL A 323 7.83 16.68 -6.36
N GLU A 324 9.11 16.29 -6.35
CA GLU A 324 10.19 17.19 -6.75
C GLU A 324 10.29 17.32 -8.27
N PHE A 325 9.79 16.33 -9.00
CA PHE A 325 9.87 16.34 -10.44
C PHE A 325 8.50 16.56 -11.12
N LEU A 326 7.54 15.64 -11.01
CA LEU A 326 6.31 15.68 -11.82
C LEU A 326 5.45 16.93 -11.55
N MET A 327 5.42 17.42 -10.30
CA MET A 327 4.70 18.66 -9.96
C MET A 327 5.36 19.91 -10.52
N LYS A 328 6.68 19.91 -10.70
CA LYS A 328 7.47 21.13 -10.99
C LYS A 328 7.99 21.21 -12.41
N ALA A 329 8.04 20.08 -13.11
CA ALA A 329 8.57 19.96 -14.48
C ALA A 329 7.61 20.59 -15.52
N THR A 330 8.17 20.84 -16.71
CA THR A 330 7.34 21.05 -17.91
C THR A 330 6.94 19.72 -18.55
N PRO A 331 5.89 19.68 -19.38
CA PRO A 331 5.52 18.46 -20.11
C PRO A 331 6.67 17.87 -20.93
N GLU A 332 7.53 18.71 -21.51
CA GLU A 332 8.70 18.27 -22.29
C GLU A 332 9.75 17.59 -21.39
N GLN A 333 9.98 18.11 -20.20
CA GLN A 333 10.87 17.49 -19.21
C GLN A 333 10.30 16.15 -18.73
N VAL A 334 8.97 16.08 -18.49
CA VAL A 334 8.30 14.83 -18.14
C VAL A 334 8.47 13.79 -19.24
N ARG A 335 8.27 14.20 -20.52
CA ARG A 335 8.49 13.33 -21.67
C ARG A 335 9.91 12.76 -21.69
N GLU A 336 10.92 13.60 -21.52
CA GLU A 336 12.31 13.12 -21.55
C GLU A 336 12.61 12.16 -20.40
N ARG A 337 12.15 12.46 -19.18
CA ARG A 337 12.36 11.59 -18.01
C ARG A 337 11.68 10.23 -18.18
N VAL A 338 10.41 10.19 -18.62
CA VAL A 338 9.68 8.95 -18.85
C VAL A 338 10.33 8.12 -19.95
N ARG A 339 10.79 8.79 -21.03
CA ARG A 339 11.57 8.16 -22.12
C ARG A 339 12.85 7.52 -21.58
N GLU A 340 13.65 8.24 -20.77
CA GLU A 340 14.87 7.70 -20.16
C GLU A 340 14.57 6.45 -19.30
N VAL A 341 13.56 6.51 -18.44
CA VAL A 341 13.17 5.38 -17.60
C VAL A 341 12.78 4.17 -18.44
N LEU A 342 11.98 4.37 -19.49
CA LEU A 342 11.56 3.28 -20.37
C LEU A 342 12.70 2.69 -21.19
N LEU A 343 13.62 3.51 -21.70
CA LEU A 343 14.79 3.02 -22.42
C LEU A 343 15.69 2.13 -21.56
N LYS A 344 15.78 2.41 -20.26
CA LYS A 344 16.53 1.60 -19.28
C LYS A 344 15.77 0.35 -18.85
N ALA A 345 14.49 0.49 -18.51
CA ALA A 345 13.73 -0.55 -17.82
C ALA A 345 12.98 -1.51 -18.76
N LYS A 346 12.50 -1.03 -19.92
CA LYS A 346 11.76 -1.87 -20.89
C LYS A 346 12.52 -3.11 -21.38
N PRO A 347 13.86 -3.09 -21.62
CA PRO A 347 14.58 -4.28 -22.04
C PRO A 347 14.49 -5.44 -21.05
N ARG A 348 14.21 -5.17 -19.78
CA ARG A 348 13.99 -6.19 -18.74
C ARG A 348 12.72 -7.02 -19.01
N GLY A 349 11.70 -6.44 -19.65
CA GLY A 349 10.40 -7.08 -19.90
C GLY A 349 9.42 -7.06 -18.73
N ASN A 350 9.92 -7.08 -17.50
CA ASN A 350 9.12 -7.13 -16.25
C ASN A 350 9.13 -5.75 -15.57
N TRP A 351 8.41 -4.81 -16.19
CA TRP A 351 8.33 -3.43 -15.73
C TRP A 351 6.91 -2.88 -15.80
N ILE A 352 6.54 -2.09 -14.80
CA ILE A 352 5.32 -1.26 -14.77
C ILE A 352 5.76 0.19 -14.61
N LEU A 353 5.43 1.03 -15.59
CA LEU A 353 5.68 2.47 -15.49
C LEU A 353 4.75 3.09 -14.45
N SER A 354 5.34 3.66 -13.43
CA SER A 354 4.64 4.26 -12.30
C SER A 354 5.40 5.47 -11.76
N THR A 355 4.73 6.24 -10.93
CA THR A 355 5.35 7.17 -9.99
C THR A 355 5.91 6.42 -8.78
N THR A 356 6.69 7.10 -7.94
CA THR A 356 7.26 6.50 -6.72
C THR A 356 6.30 6.54 -5.53
N ASP A 357 5.28 7.38 -5.63
CA ASP A 357 4.15 7.44 -4.71
C ASP A 357 2.96 8.08 -5.45
N PHE A 358 1.84 8.36 -4.76
CA PHE A 358 0.66 8.99 -5.34
C PHE A 358 0.92 10.44 -5.76
N PHE A 359 0.17 10.93 -6.74
CA PHE A 359 0.22 12.34 -7.13
C PHE A 359 -0.27 13.22 -5.98
N PHE A 360 0.38 14.35 -5.79
CA PHE A 360 -0.10 15.37 -4.86
C PHE A 360 -1.13 16.28 -5.53
N ASP A 361 -1.97 16.93 -4.71
CA ASP A 361 -2.91 17.94 -5.18
C ASP A 361 -2.17 19.03 -5.96
N GLY A 362 -2.76 19.47 -7.05
CA GLY A 362 -2.18 20.48 -7.92
C GLY A 362 -1.11 19.95 -8.87
N THR A 363 -0.88 18.65 -8.96
CA THR A 363 -0.04 18.08 -10.02
C THR A 363 -0.62 18.47 -11.39
N PRO A 364 0.12 19.19 -12.26
CA PRO A 364 -0.42 19.67 -13.53
C PRO A 364 -0.94 18.52 -14.40
N TYR A 365 -2.18 18.59 -14.84
CA TYR A 365 -2.78 17.55 -15.71
C TYR A 365 -2.01 17.39 -17.02
N ALA A 366 -1.40 18.47 -17.54
CA ALA A 366 -0.53 18.41 -18.70
C ALA A 366 0.70 17.50 -18.46
N ASN A 367 1.25 17.50 -17.24
CA ASN A 367 2.36 16.64 -16.87
C ASN A 367 1.92 15.18 -16.72
N ILE A 368 0.75 14.94 -16.11
CA ILE A 368 0.17 13.60 -16.04
C ILE A 368 -0.10 13.06 -17.45
N GLN A 369 -0.64 13.89 -18.35
CA GLN A 369 -0.89 13.49 -19.73
C GLN A 369 0.42 13.22 -20.48
N ALA A 370 1.44 14.06 -20.31
CA ALA A 370 2.77 13.83 -20.91
C ALA A 370 3.41 12.52 -20.44
N PHE A 371 3.24 12.18 -19.16
CA PHE A 371 3.68 10.90 -18.60
C PHE A 371 3.00 9.72 -19.31
N VAL A 372 1.68 9.79 -19.49
CA VAL A 372 0.91 8.71 -20.15
C VAL A 372 1.25 8.60 -21.63
N ASP A 373 1.26 9.71 -22.37
CA ASP A 373 1.50 9.73 -23.81
C ASP A 373 2.89 9.21 -24.15
N THR A 374 3.87 9.61 -23.34
CA THR A 374 5.24 9.10 -23.48
C THR A 374 5.33 7.62 -23.14
N GLY A 375 4.60 7.20 -22.09
CA GLY A 375 4.49 5.79 -21.72
C GLY A 375 3.90 4.93 -22.86
N ARG A 376 2.92 5.45 -23.58
CA ARG A 376 2.34 4.79 -24.76
C ARG A 376 3.27 4.75 -25.97
N GLU A 377 3.97 5.85 -26.22
CA GLU A 377 4.87 5.96 -27.39
C GLU A 377 6.12 5.09 -27.24
N PHE A 378 6.82 5.18 -26.10
CA PHE A 378 8.09 4.49 -25.88
C PHE A 378 7.95 3.13 -25.18
N GLY A 379 6.77 2.84 -24.63
CA GLY A 379 6.51 1.58 -23.95
C GLY A 379 6.22 0.40 -24.86
N VAL A 380 5.97 0.59 -26.15
CA VAL A 380 5.70 -0.49 -27.14
C VAL A 380 6.90 -1.41 -27.25
N PHE A 381 6.67 -2.77 -27.26
CA PHE A 381 7.69 -3.79 -27.40
C PHE A 381 8.01 -4.11 -28.86
#